data_4b9bbcaef2d3fe41f149d6b5288a2861
#
_entry.id   4b9bbcaef2d3fe41f149d6b5288a2861
#
_cell.length_a   1.000
_cell.length_b   1.000
_cell.length_c   1.000
_cell.angle_alpha   90.00
_cell.angle_beta   90.00
_cell.angle_gamma   90.00
#
_symmetry.space_group_name_H-M   'P 1'
#
loop_
_entity.id
_entity.type
_entity.pdbx_description
1 polymer ?
#
loop_
_entity_poly.entity_id
_entity_poly.type
_entity_poly.pdbx_seq_one_letter_code
_entity_poly.pdbx_strand_id
1 'polypeptide(L)'
;ICRDTDAGHRELLSAVGEVTLISPFEIFAQQLNAAIYTPLLRAWEDWLVGDDSVDLEKPLRPPRGDWVLCGYGRMGQALHEALSTHNVEFSIIDASGEPQDGDGRRIHGHVDRRTLTDANLSGAVGLVAGTSSDEENLRILLSARTVNPDAFLLVRQNHHENELAFNAAAADLIMQPSLVLARHILLFLL
;
A
#
# COMPACT_ATOMS: atom_id res chain seq x y z
N ILE A 1 -3.80 23.21 3.69
CA ILE A 1 -3.57 21.77 3.54
C ILE A 1 -2.90 21.55 2.19
N CYS A 2 -1.78 20.90 2.16
CA CYS A 2 -1.03 20.60 0.93
C CYS A 2 -0.68 19.11 0.88
N ARG A 3 -0.70 18.51 -0.35
CA ARG A 3 -0.25 17.14 -0.55
C ARG A 3 1.27 17.09 -0.43
N ASP A 4 1.78 16.18 0.38
CA ASP A 4 3.21 15.90 0.45
C ASP A 4 3.67 15.19 -0.86
N THR A 5 4.57 15.85 -1.61
CA THR A 5 5.05 15.36 -2.89
C THR A 5 6.51 14.92 -2.84
N ASP A 6 7.37 15.64 -2.12
CA ASP A 6 8.78 15.29 -1.87
C ASP A 6 9.40 16.14 -0.74
N ALA A 7 10.61 15.77 -0.30
CA ALA A 7 11.31 16.45 0.79
C ALA A 7 11.67 17.92 0.47
N GLY A 8 12.00 18.23 -0.79
CA GLY A 8 12.31 19.61 -1.21
C GLY A 8 11.09 20.55 -1.17
N HIS A 9 9.90 20.01 -1.43
CA HIS A 9 8.64 20.76 -1.30
C HIS A 9 8.30 21.08 0.16
N ARG A 10 8.66 20.21 1.10
CA ARG A 10 8.45 20.44 2.55
C ARG A 10 9.17 21.71 3.03
N GLU A 11 10.44 21.87 2.67
CA GLU A 11 11.23 23.06 3.06
C GLU A 11 10.65 24.35 2.47
N LEU A 12 10.27 24.34 1.20
CA LEU A 12 9.69 25.50 0.54
C LEU A 12 8.34 25.90 1.15
N LEU A 13 7.49 24.93 1.47
CA LEU A 13 6.16 25.21 2.04
C LEU A 13 6.24 25.66 3.51
N SER A 14 7.21 25.15 4.29
CA SER A 14 7.42 25.62 5.66
C SER A 14 7.87 27.08 5.74
N ALA A 15 8.49 27.61 4.68
CA ALA A 15 8.88 29.01 4.58
C ALA A 15 7.70 29.98 4.26
N VAL A 16 6.55 29.45 3.81
CA VAL A 16 5.38 30.25 3.40
C VAL A 16 4.36 30.43 4.53
N GLY A 17 4.45 29.67 5.64
CA GLY A 17 3.56 29.75 6.79
C GLY A 17 3.15 28.39 7.34
N GLU A 18 2.15 28.35 8.22
CA GLU A 18 1.60 27.10 8.75
C GLU A 18 0.94 26.27 7.65
N VAL A 19 1.66 25.27 7.15
CA VAL A 19 1.17 24.35 6.12
C VAL A 19 1.05 22.95 6.72
N THR A 20 -0.15 22.41 6.72
CA THR A 20 -0.38 21.00 7.05
C THR A 20 -0.09 20.16 5.81
N LEU A 21 0.96 19.35 5.88
CA LEU A 21 1.33 18.41 4.82
C LEU A 21 0.65 17.08 5.08
N ILE A 22 0.03 16.51 4.05
CA ILE A 22 -0.68 15.24 4.15
C ILE A 22 -0.12 14.25 3.14
N SER A 23 0.38 13.11 3.63
CA SER A 23 0.86 12.00 2.81
C SER A 23 -0.24 10.95 2.65
N PRO A 24 -0.78 10.72 1.44
CA PRO A 24 -1.77 9.67 1.22
C PRO A 24 -1.22 8.27 1.52
N PHE A 25 0.08 8.09 1.42
CA PHE A 25 0.72 6.79 1.68
C PHE A 25 0.83 6.49 3.17
N GLU A 26 1.17 7.47 4.01
CA GLU A 26 1.18 7.33 5.46
C GLU A 26 -0.23 7.09 6.01
N ILE A 27 -1.23 7.84 5.52
CA ILE A 27 -2.64 7.63 5.87
C ILE A 27 -3.05 6.21 5.53
N PHE A 28 -2.79 5.78 4.29
CA PHE A 28 -3.16 4.44 3.85
C PHE A 28 -2.45 3.35 4.66
N ALA A 29 -1.17 3.53 4.98
CA ALA A 29 -0.42 2.58 5.80
C ALA A 29 -1.03 2.42 7.20
N GLN A 30 -1.46 3.53 7.83
CA GLN A 30 -2.18 3.50 9.10
C GLN A 30 -3.55 2.81 8.96
N GLN A 31 -4.29 3.08 7.88
CA GLN A 31 -5.57 2.45 7.59
C GLN A 31 -5.44 0.94 7.36
N LEU A 32 -4.42 0.51 6.62
CA LEU A 32 -4.15 -0.91 6.42
C LEU A 32 -3.77 -1.59 7.73
N ASN A 33 -2.93 -0.94 8.54
CA ASN A 33 -2.58 -1.43 9.86
C ASN A 33 -3.84 -1.60 10.73
N ALA A 34 -4.73 -0.61 10.75
CA ALA A 34 -6.01 -0.69 11.45
C ALA A 34 -6.90 -1.82 10.90
N ALA A 35 -6.98 -2.00 9.58
CA ALA A 35 -7.76 -3.07 8.96
C ALA A 35 -7.24 -4.48 9.34
N ILE A 36 -5.92 -4.64 9.48
CA ILE A 36 -5.30 -5.89 9.90
C ILE A 36 -5.57 -6.19 11.39
N TYR A 37 -5.43 -5.19 12.26
CA TYR A 37 -5.42 -5.41 13.72
C TYR A 37 -6.72 -5.02 14.42
N THR A 38 -7.45 -4.03 13.89
CA THR A 38 -8.70 -3.50 14.43
C THR A 38 -9.77 -3.31 13.34
N PRO A 39 -10.14 -4.36 12.58
CA PRO A 39 -10.95 -4.24 11.37
C PRO A 39 -12.34 -3.62 11.60
N LEU A 40 -12.94 -3.85 12.76
CA LEU A 40 -14.24 -3.25 13.09
C LEU A 40 -14.14 -1.74 13.29
N LEU A 41 -13.10 -1.27 13.98
CA LEU A 41 -12.88 0.17 14.18
C LEU A 41 -12.68 0.86 12.82
N ARG A 42 -11.88 0.27 11.95
CA ARG A 42 -11.64 0.78 10.60
C ARG A 42 -12.93 0.84 9.77
N ALA A 43 -13.76 -0.21 9.82
CA ALA A 43 -15.04 -0.22 9.11
C ALA A 43 -16.02 0.85 9.64
N TRP A 44 -16.05 1.10 10.94
CA TRP A 44 -16.81 2.19 11.52
C TRP A 44 -16.37 3.57 11.04
N GLU A 45 -15.07 3.82 10.97
CA GLU A 45 -14.53 5.08 10.45
C GLU A 45 -14.94 5.31 8.99
N ASP A 46 -14.84 4.28 8.13
CA ASP A 46 -15.25 4.37 6.73
C ASP A 46 -16.76 4.64 6.59
N TRP A 47 -17.57 3.95 7.39
CA TRP A 47 -19.02 4.15 7.40
C TRP A 47 -19.42 5.57 7.83
N LEU A 48 -18.76 6.13 8.85
CA LEU A 48 -19.00 7.50 9.32
C LEU A 48 -18.70 8.58 8.28
N VAL A 49 -17.78 8.31 7.35
CA VAL A 49 -17.46 9.22 6.21
C VAL A 49 -18.40 9.00 5.02
N GLY A 50 -19.44 8.17 5.17
CA GLY A 50 -20.43 7.93 4.12
C GLY A 50 -19.94 6.98 3.02
N ASP A 51 -19.07 6.03 3.35
CA ASP A 51 -18.71 4.96 2.42
C ASP A 51 -19.80 3.87 2.46
N ASP A 52 -20.81 4.00 1.61
CA ASP A 52 -21.92 3.06 1.50
C ASP A 52 -21.47 1.65 1.01
N SER A 53 -20.24 1.49 0.57
CA SER A 53 -19.69 0.19 0.16
C SER A 53 -19.20 -0.64 1.33
N VAL A 54 -19.08 -0.06 2.52
CA VAL A 54 -18.58 -0.73 3.71
C VAL A 54 -19.64 -1.64 4.33
N ASP A 55 -19.37 -2.93 4.35
CA ASP A 55 -20.16 -3.91 5.07
C ASP A 55 -19.61 -4.06 6.51
N LEU A 56 -20.32 -3.49 7.48
CA LEU A 56 -19.95 -3.59 8.91
C LEU A 56 -20.01 -5.03 9.44
N GLU A 57 -20.81 -5.90 8.82
CA GLU A 57 -20.88 -7.32 9.19
C GLU A 57 -19.69 -8.09 8.63
N LYS A 58 -19.13 -7.63 7.50
CA LYS A 58 -18.00 -8.25 6.83
C LYS A 58 -16.89 -7.24 6.49
N PRO A 59 -16.27 -6.64 7.52
CA PRO A 59 -15.20 -5.67 7.29
C PRO A 59 -14.03 -6.31 6.54
N LEU A 60 -13.35 -5.51 5.72
CA LEU A 60 -12.10 -5.93 5.08
C LEU A 60 -11.10 -6.39 6.16
N ARG A 61 -10.56 -7.59 6.02
CA ARG A 61 -9.61 -8.19 6.96
C ARG A 61 -8.38 -8.70 6.22
N PRO A 62 -7.43 -7.82 5.90
CA PRO A 62 -6.17 -8.27 5.33
C PRO A 62 -5.50 -9.27 6.29
N PRO A 63 -4.84 -10.31 5.77
CA PRO A 63 -4.28 -11.37 6.61
C PRO A 63 -3.08 -10.88 7.43
N ARG A 64 -2.87 -11.50 8.59
CA ARG A 64 -1.69 -11.30 9.44
C ARG A 64 -0.60 -12.28 9.06
N GLY A 65 0.63 -11.80 8.93
CA GLY A 65 1.81 -12.61 8.59
C GLY A 65 2.77 -11.82 7.74
N ASP A 66 3.66 -12.52 7.06
CA ASP A 66 4.72 -11.91 6.25
C ASP A 66 4.20 -11.45 4.90
N TRP A 67 4.75 -10.33 4.42
CA TRP A 67 4.33 -9.70 3.17
C TRP A 67 5.50 -9.53 2.21
N VAL A 68 5.20 -9.55 0.92
CA VAL A 68 6.14 -9.14 -0.13
C VAL A 68 5.80 -7.74 -0.61
N LEU A 69 6.76 -6.81 -0.52
CA LEU A 69 6.65 -5.45 -1.05
C LEU A 69 7.35 -5.35 -2.40
N CYS A 70 6.60 -5.04 -3.45
CA CYS A 70 7.13 -4.76 -4.78
C CYS A 70 7.13 -3.24 -5.02
N GLY A 71 8.32 -2.65 -5.01
CA GLY A 71 8.56 -1.21 -5.02
C GLY A 71 8.73 -0.63 -3.61
N TYR A 72 9.93 -0.10 -3.32
CA TYR A 72 10.27 0.51 -2.04
C TYR A 72 10.33 2.04 -2.11
N GLY A 73 9.43 2.63 -2.90
CA GLY A 73 9.17 4.06 -2.91
C GLY A 73 8.37 4.51 -1.67
N ARG A 74 7.81 5.73 -1.71
CA ARG A 74 7.07 6.34 -0.58
C ARG A 74 5.99 5.43 0.02
N MET A 75 5.23 4.71 -0.82
CA MET A 75 4.20 3.78 -0.33
C MET A 75 4.81 2.57 0.38
N GLY A 76 5.82 1.95 -0.22
CA GLY A 76 6.51 0.80 0.37
C GLY A 76 7.16 1.13 1.71
N GLN A 77 7.81 2.31 1.80
CA GLN A 77 8.41 2.80 3.04
C GLN A 77 7.37 3.05 4.13
N ALA A 78 6.27 3.73 3.80
CA ALA A 78 5.20 4.00 4.75
C ALA A 78 4.54 2.71 5.28
N LEU A 79 4.31 1.72 4.41
CA LEU A 79 3.78 0.42 4.80
C LEU A 79 4.76 -0.35 5.69
N HIS A 80 6.03 -0.37 5.31
CA HIS A 80 7.07 -1.03 6.10
C HIS A 80 7.16 -0.43 7.50
N GLU A 81 7.21 0.89 7.62
CA GLU A 81 7.25 1.58 8.90
C GLU A 81 6.02 1.28 9.77
N ALA A 82 4.81 1.41 9.21
CA ALA A 82 3.57 1.22 9.96
C ALA A 82 3.37 -0.22 10.45
N LEU A 83 3.74 -1.22 9.65
CA LEU A 83 3.48 -2.63 9.96
C LEU A 83 4.63 -3.29 10.72
N SER A 84 5.87 -2.80 10.62
CA SER A 84 7.01 -3.33 11.39
C SER A 84 6.82 -3.20 12.90
N THR A 85 5.98 -2.26 13.35
CA THR A 85 5.63 -2.11 14.77
C THR A 85 4.92 -3.32 15.36
N HIS A 86 4.39 -4.22 14.51
CA HIS A 86 3.66 -5.42 14.89
C HIS A 86 4.39 -6.72 14.56
N ASN A 87 5.73 -6.67 14.39
CA ASN A 87 6.56 -7.81 14.01
C ASN A 87 6.13 -8.48 12.70
N VAL A 88 5.64 -7.69 11.74
CA VAL A 88 5.40 -8.16 10.37
C VAL A 88 6.74 -8.14 9.63
N GLU A 89 7.13 -9.27 9.08
CA GLU A 89 8.34 -9.36 8.25
C GLU A 89 8.01 -9.05 6.79
N PHE A 90 8.94 -8.34 6.15
CA PHE A 90 8.82 -7.97 4.74
C PHE A 90 9.98 -8.55 3.93
N SER A 91 9.63 -9.17 2.80
CA SER A 91 10.57 -9.34 1.68
C SER A 91 10.35 -8.22 0.67
N ILE A 92 11.37 -7.45 0.35
CA ILE A 92 11.27 -6.26 -0.49
C ILE A 92 11.93 -6.53 -1.83
N ILE A 93 11.22 -6.29 -2.94
CA ILE A 93 11.75 -6.34 -4.29
C ILE A 93 11.71 -4.92 -4.85
N ASP A 94 12.86 -4.36 -5.18
CA ASP A 94 12.96 -3.02 -5.75
C ASP A 94 14.07 -2.95 -6.80
N ALA A 95 13.80 -2.28 -7.92
CA ALA A 95 14.77 -2.09 -9.00
C ALA A 95 15.64 -0.84 -8.79
N SER A 96 15.22 0.07 -7.90
CA SER A 96 15.90 1.31 -7.57
C SER A 96 16.58 1.22 -6.21
N GLY A 97 17.85 1.58 -6.15
CA GLY A 97 18.60 1.67 -4.91
C GLY A 97 19.54 0.50 -4.65
N GLU A 98 20.60 0.80 -3.91
CA GLU A 98 21.53 -0.22 -3.43
C GLU A 98 20.90 -1.01 -2.28
N PRO A 99 21.23 -2.31 -2.12
CA PRO A 99 20.83 -3.08 -0.96
C PRO A 99 21.39 -2.39 0.29
N GLN A 100 20.51 -1.88 1.15
CA GLN A 100 20.95 -1.42 2.47
C GLN A 100 21.00 -2.63 3.40
N ASP A 101 22.18 -2.94 3.89
CA ASP A 101 22.36 -3.95 4.93
C ASP A 101 21.57 -3.55 6.19
N GLY A 102 20.65 -4.38 6.61
CA GLY A 102 20.06 -4.28 7.94
C GLY A 102 18.53 -4.34 8.05
N ASP A 103 17.78 -4.16 6.97
CA ASP A 103 16.31 -4.06 7.05
C ASP A 103 15.61 -5.05 6.11
N GLY A 104 15.36 -6.25 6.62
CA GLY A 104 14.56 -7.23 5.91
C GLY A 104 15.30 -7.91 4.74
N ARG A 105 14.60 -8.81 4.09
CA ARG A 105 15.08 -9.53 2.92
C ARG A 105 14.89 -8.66 1.67
N ARG A 106 15.91 -7.91 1.26
CA ARG A 106 15.86 -7.10 0.04
C ARG A 106 16.43 -7.84 -1.16
N ILE A 107 15.67 -7.80 -2.26
CA ILE A 107 16.02 -8.36 -3.55
C ILE A 107 16.08 -7.19 -4.54
N HIS A 108 17.28 -6.93 -5.08
CA HIS A 108 17.46 -5.92 -6.12
C HIS A 108 17.05 -6.52 -7.48
N GLY A 109 16.14 -5.86 -8.18
CA GLY A 109 15.72 -6.25 -9.52
C GLY A 109 14.28 -5.93 -9.86
N HIS A 110 13.90 -6.26 -11.08
CA HIS A 110 12.50 -6.19 -11.53
C HIS A 110 11.71 -7.35 -10.95
N VAL A 111 10.40 -7.10 -10.75
CA VAL A 111 9.50 -8.13 -10.25
C VAL A 111 9.19 -9.11 -11.38
N ASP A 112 9.58 -10.36 -11.19
CA ASP A 112 9.25 -11.48 -12.05
C ASP A 112 8.97 -12.73 -11.20
N ARG A 113 8.64 -13.85 -11.84
CA ARG A 113 8.35 -15.10 -11.13
C ARG A 113 9.53 -15.56 -10.26
N ARG A 114 10.77 -15.34 -10.71
CA ARG A 114 11.97 -15.76 -9.97
C ARG A 114 12.14 -14.91 -8.72
N THR A 115 12.14 -13.58 -8.85
CA THR A 115 12.30 -12.67 -7.72
C THR A 115 11.15 -12.82 -6.70
N LEU A 116 9.92 -13.12 -7.16
CA LEU A 116 8.79 -13.45 -6.28
C LEU A 116 9.01 -14.77 -5.52
N THR A 117 9.61 -15.76 -6.16
CA THR A 117 9.96 -17.03 -5.49
C THR A 117 11.11 -16.82 -4.51
N ASP A 118 12.14 -16.05 -4.88
CA ASP A 118 13.28 -15.72 -4.02
C ASP A 118 12.83 -14.89 -2.79
N ALA A 119 11.79 -14.04 -2.95
CA ALA A 119 11.12 -13.32 -1.87
C ALA A 119 10.19 -14.18 -1.01
N ASN A 120 10.12 -15.48 -1.28
CA ASN A 120 9.25 -16.43 -0.58
C ASN A 120 7.76 -16.06 -0.63
N LEU A 121 7.26 -15.57 -1.76
CA LEU A 121 5.83 -15.25 -1.90
C LEU A 121 4.93 -16.45 -1.62
N SER A 122 5.36 -17.68 -1.89
CA SER A 122 4.58 -18.87 -1.59
C SER A 122 4.33 -19.10 -0.11
N GLY A 123 5.17 -18.55 0.76
CA GLY A 123 5.01 -18.59 2.23
C GLY A 123 4.42 -17.30 2.81
N ALA A 124 4.34 -16.24 2.03
CA ALA A 124 3.79 -14.96 2.46
C ALA A 124 2.25 -14.96 2.40
N VAL A 125 1.63 -14.21 3.29
CA VAL A 125 0.17 -14.06 3.33
C VAL A 125 -0.35 -13.02 2.34
N GLY A 126 0.51 -12.10 1.88
CA GLY A 126 0.12 -11.07 0.94
C GLY A 126 1.27 -10.44 0.18
N LEU A 127 0.89 -9.71 -0.86
CA LEU A 127 1.81 -8.94 -1.69
C LEU A 127 1.27 -7.54 -1.92
N VAL A 128 2.17 -6.57 -1.94
CA VAL A 128 1.89 -5.18 -2.33
C VAL A 128 2.57 -4.86 -3.66
N ALA A 129 1.79 -4.52 -4.68
CA ALA A 129 2.27 -3.92 -5.92
C ALA A 129 2.21 -2.38 -5.78
N GLY A 130 3.31 -1.77 -5.33
CA GLY A 130 3.37 -0.37 -4.88
C GLY A 130 4.18 0.56 -5.77
N THR A 131 4.45 0.19 -7.04
CA THR A 131 5.25 1.00 -7.96
C THR A 131 4.49 2.24 -8.47
N SER A 132 5.18 3.14 -9.14
CA SER A 132 4.57 4.33 -9.77
C SER A 132 3.97 4.05 -11.15
N SER A 133 4.04 2.82 -11.65
CA SER A 133 3.50 2.39 -12.95
C SER A 133 2.36 1.40 -12.77
N ASP A 134 1.18 1.72 -13.27
CA ASP A 134 0.03 0.81 -13.24
C ASP A 134 0.24 -0.43 -14.10
N GLU A 135 0.93 -0.29 -15.22
CA GLU A 135 1.29 -1.43 -16.08
C GLU A 135 2.20 -2.42 -15.33
N GLU A 136 3.21 -1.90 -14.63
CA GLU A 136 4.10 -2.71 -13.81
C GLU A 136 3.34 -3.35 -12.65
N ASN A 137 2.47 -2.61 -11.96
CA ASN A 137 1.65 -3.12 -10.88
C ASN A 137 0.71 -4.24 -11.36
N LEU A 138 0.10 -4.10 -12.53
CA LEU A 138 -0.73 -5.16 -13.12
C LEU A 138 0.08 -6.41 -13.44
N ARG A 139 1.27 -6.25 -14.03
CA ARG A 139 2.19 -7.35 -14.32
C ARG A 139 2.62 -8.08 -13.04
N ILE A 140 2.86 -7.34 -11.97
CA ILE A 140 3.18 -7.90 -10.65
C ILE A 140 2.03 -8.77 -10.12
N LEU A 141 0.79 -8.26 -10.15
CA LEU A 141 -0.38 -9.02 -9.70
C LEU A 141 -0.55 -10.34 -10.47
N LEU A 142 -0.48 -10.28 -11.80
CA LEU A 142 -0.61 -11.46 -12.65
C LEU A 142 0.49 -12.49 -12.38
N SER A 143 1.72 -12.03 -12.15
CA SER A 143 2.84 -12.91 -11.78
C SER A 143 2.66 -13.50 -10.39
N ALA A 144 2.17 -12.71 -9.42
CA ALA A 144 1.94 -13.15 -8.06
C ALA A 144 0.92 -14.29 -7.98
N ARG A 145 -0.21 -14.18 -8.70
CA ARG A 145 -1.24 -15.24 -8.77
C ARG A 145 -0.70 -16.57 -9.31
N THR A 146 0.35 -16.55 -10.14
CA THR A 146 0.99 -17.79 -10.63
C THR A 146 1.90 -18.45 -9.60
N VAL A 147 2.42 -17.67 -8.63
CA VAL A 147 3.33 -18.15 -7.57
C VAL A 147 2.54 -18.54 -6.31
N ASN A 148 1.60 -17.70 -5.91
CA ASN A 148 0.72 -17.93 -4.78
C ASN A 148 -0.71 -17.47 -5.12
N PRO A 149 -1.59 -18.38 -5.54
CA PRO A 149 -2.99 -18.06 -5.90
C PRO A 149 -3.81 -17.50 -4.73
N ASP A 150 -3.44 -17.86 -3.49
CA ASP A 150 -4.18 -17.51 -2.28
C ASP A 150 -3.64 -16.25 -1.58
N ALA A 151 -2.55 -15.66 -2.07
CA ALA A 151 -2.00 -14.45 -1.50
C ALA A 151 -2.99 -13.28 -1.59
N PHE A 152 -3.10 -12.50 -0.51
CA PHE A 152 -3.85 -11.24 -0.53
C PHE A 152 -3.10 -10.21 -1.38
N LEU A 153 -3.71 -9.73 -2.46
CA LEU A 153 -3.08 -8.82 -3.40
C LEU A 153 -3.56 -7.38 -3.20
N LEU A 154 -2.66 -6.54 -2.71
CA LEU A 154 -2.84 -5.11 -2.58
C LEU A 154 -2.12 -4.40 -3.73
N VAL A 155 -2.81 -3.50 -4.42
CA VAL A 155 -2.25 -2.75 -5.54
C VAL A 155 -2.43 -1.24 -5.39
N ARG A 156 -1.38 -0.50 -5.72
CA ARG A 156 -1.47 0.94 -5.92
C ARG A 156 -1.98 1.23 -7.33
N GLN A 157 -3.05 1.99 -7.41
CA GLN A 157 -3.58 2.53 -8.65
C GLN A 157 -3.17 4.00 -8.78
N ASN A 158 -2.50 4.34 -9.88
CA ASN A 158 -2.07 5.71 -10.16
C ASN A 158 -3.08 6.45 -11.05
N HIS A 159 -3.75 5.75 -11.97
CA HIS A 159 -4.70 6.28 -12.92
C HIS A 159 -6.06 5.58 -12.78
N HIS A 160 -7.13 6.37 -12.60
CA HIS A 160 -8.47 5.85 -12.31
C HIS A 160 -9.03 4.94 -13.43
N GLU A 161 -8.68 5.22 -14.69
CA GLU A 161 -9.09 4.43 -15.84
C GLU A 161 -8.62 2.96 -15.80
N ASN A 162 -7.62 2.64 -14.99
CA ASN A 162 -7.08 1.27 -14.88
C ASN A 162 -7.81 0.38 -13.85
N GLU A 163 -8.83 0.89 -13.18
CA GLU A 163 -9.56 0.17 -12.12
C GLU A 163 -10.14 -1.17 -12.60
N LEU A 164 -10.73 -1.20 -13.80
CA LEU A 164 -11.27 -2.43 -14.38
C LEU A 164 -10.20 -3.50 -14.60
N ALA A 165 -8.98 -3.09 -14.98
CA ALA A 165 -7.87 -4.02 -15.19
C ALA A 165 -7.41 -4.65 -13.86
N PHE A 166 -7.33 -3.87 -12.78
CA PHE A 166 -6.97 -4.38 -11.46
C PHE A 166 -8.03 -5.30 -10.87
N ASN A 167 -9.31 -4.96 -11.06
CA ASN A 167 -10.42 -5.83 -10.67
C ASN A 167 -10.40 -7.15 -11.45
N ALA A 168 -10.14 -7.10 -12.77
CA ALA A 168 -10.00 -8.30 -13.61
C ALA A 168 -8.78 -9.16 -13.22
N ALA A 169 -7.72 -8.55 -12.69
CA ALA A 169 -6.55 -9.24 -12.14
C ALA A 169 -6.80 -9.77 -10.72
N ALA A 170 -8.02 -9.68 -10.21
CA ALA A 170 -8.43 -10.13 -8.88
C ALA A 170 -7.57 -9.51 -7.76
N ALA A 171 -7.34 -8.19 -7.82
CA ALA A 171 -6.79 -7.44 -6.69
C ALA A 171 -7.80 -7.46 -5.53
N ASP A 172 -7.32 -7.81 -4.33
CA ASP A 172 -8.16 -7.86 -3.14
C ASP A 172 -8.36 -6.46 -2.52
N LEU A 173 -7.39 -5.56 -2.74
CA LEU A 173 -7.46 -4.17 -2.28
C LEU A 173 -6.75 -3.25 -3.28
N ILE A 174 -7.48 -2.23 -3.75
CA ILE A 174 -6.96 -1.20 -4.64
C ILE A 174 -6.80 0.10 -3.85
N MET A 175 -5.55 0.58 -3.75
CA MET A 175 -5.21 1.85 -3.11
C MET A 175 -5.10 2.96 -4.16
N GLN A 176 -5.97 3.95 -4.06
CA GLN A 176 -5.94 5.16 -4.90
C GLN A 176 -5.48 6.35 -4.05
N PRO A 177 -4.28 6.93 -4.28
CA PRO A 177 -3.77 8.03 -3.45
C PRO A 177 -4.67 9.25 -3.40
N SER A 178 -5.35 9.59 -4.51
CA SER A 178 -6.29 10.71 -4.57
C SER A 178 -7.53 10.48 -3.72
N LEU A 179 -8.07 9.26 -3.71
CA LEU A 179 -9.25 8.90 -2.94
C LEU A 179 -8.95 8.87 -1.44
N VAL A 180 -7.80 8.30 -1.05
CA VAL A 180 -7.34 8.31 0.34
C VAL A 180 -7.23 9.75 0.86
N LEU A 181 -6.64 10.64 0.07
CA LEU A 181 -6.50 12.03 0.44
C LEU A 181 -7.86 12.74 0.54
N ALA A 182 -8.76 12.53 -0.43
CA ALA A 182 -10.08 13.14 -0.43
C ALA A 182 -10.91 12.73 0.80
N ARG A 183 -10.92 11.44 1.14
CA ARG A 183 -11.60 10.92 2.34
C ARG A 183 -11.01 11.49 3.62
N HIS A 184 -9.70 11.57 3.71
CA HIS A 184 -9.03 12.12 4.88
C HIS A 184 -9.35 13.62 5.09
N ILE A 185 -9.37 14.42 4.01
CA ILE A 185 -9.78 15.83 4.08
C ILE A 185 -11.24 15.95 4.51
N LEU A 186 -12.12 15.10 4.02
CA LEU A 186 -13.54 15.11 4.40
C LEU A 186 -13.72 14.91 5.92
N LEU A 187 -12.94 13.99 6.51
CA LEU A 187 -12.96 13.77 7.97
C LEU A 187 -12.54 15.00 8.80
N PHE A 188 -11.70 15.88 8.25
CA PHE A 188 -11.33 17.13 8.92
C PHE A 188 -12.43 18.21 8.86
N LEU A 189 -13.41 18.05 7.97
CA LEU A 189 -14.48 19.02 7.75
C LEU A 189 -15.77 18.68 8.51
N LEU A 190 -15.85 17.45 9.06
CA LEU A 190 -16.97 16.97 9.89
C LEU A 190 -16.71 17.22 11.37
#